data_5f90ffa58b38af7d340f153e5e2e1676
#
_entry.id   5f90ffa58b38af7d340f153e5e2e1676
#
_cell.length_a   1.000
_cell.length_b   1.000
_cell.length_c   1.000
_cell.angle_alpha   90.00
_cell.angle_beta   90.00
_cell.angle_gamma   90.00
#
_symmetry.space_group_name_H-M   'P 1'
#
loop_
_entity.id
_entity.type
_entity.pdbx_description
1 polymer ?
#
loop_
_entity_poly.entity_id
_entity_poly.type
_entity_poly.pdbx_seq_one_letter_code
_entity_poly.pdbx_strand_id
1 'polypeptide(L)'
;MAYENLTKNHKIRLNKLKGIYSSHGPISITTVEREKEKGKISKELIASHKIIKTINNKKTIYCSPGHFIKFNTNMTKHKNKLKNFLFSHQTKKKFQYALEWEKDQLAIWDNRAMLHQATPFKGNRILHRITIL
;
A
#
# COMPACT_ATOMS: atom_id res chain seq x y z
N MET A 1 -12.51 -1.40 -7.52
CA MET A 1 -11.96 -1.84 -8.84
C MET A 1 -11.04 -3.06 -8.73
N ALA A 2 -9.84 -2.98 -8.13
CA ALA A 2 -8.93 -4.14 -8.12
C ALA A 2 -9.54 -5.38 -7.44
N TYR A 3 -10.24 -5.23 -6.30
CA TYR A 3 -10.91 -6.34 -5.62
C TYR A 3 -12.01 -6.98 -6.48
N GLU A 4 -12.85 -6.20 -7.14
CA GLU A 4 -13.96 -6.72 -7.96
C GLU A 4 -13.45 -7.58 -9.11
N ASN A 5 -12.27 -7.27 -9.64
CA ASN A 5 -11.61 -8.00 -10.73
C ASN A 5 -10.84 -9.26 -10.29
N LEU A 6 -10.90 -9.62 -9.00
CA LEU A 6 -10.41 -10.91 -8.52
C LEU A 6 -11.37 -12.03 -8.88
N THR A 7 -10.83 -13.22 -9.17
CA THR A 7 -11.65 -14.43 -9.33
C THR A 7 -12.35 -14.80 -8.01
N LYS A 8 -13.45 -15.54 -8.09
CA LYS A 8 -14.19 -16.03 -6.91
C LYS A 8 -13.27 -16.77 -5.93
N ASN A 9 -12.39 -17.62 -6.44
CA ASN A 9 -11.43 -18.37 -5.61
C ASN A 9 -10.44 -17.46 -4.90
N HIS A 10 -9.90 -16.43 -5.56
CA HIS A 10 -9.05 -15.45 -4.91
C HIS A 10 -9.80 -14.67 -3.83
N LYS A 11 -11.03 -14.23 -4.08
CA LYS A 11 -11.86 -13.52 -3.09
C LYS A 11 -12.08 -14.35 -1.83
N ILE A 12 -12.47 -15.62 -1.98
CA ILE A 12 -12.68 -16.55 -0.84
C ILE A 12 -11.39 -16.74 -0.05
N ARG A 13 -10.28 -17.01 -0.73
CA ARG A 13 -8.98 -17.23 -0.09
C ARG A 13 -8.47 -15.99 0.64
N LEU A 14 -8.50 -14.84 -0.01
CA LEU A 14 -7.94 -13.60 0.52
C LEU A 14 -8.74 -13.03 1.69
N ASN A 15 -10.06 -13.23 1.73
CA ASN A 15 -10.90 -12.81 2.86
C ASN A 15 -10.49 -13.46 4.19
N LYS A 16 -9.89 -14.65 4.15
CA LYS A 16 -9.43 -15.39 5.32
C LYS A 16 -8.01 -15.03 5.77
N LEU A 17 -7.27 -14.26 4.97
CA LEU A 17 -5.86 -13.99 5.21
C LEU A 17 -5.65 -12.64 5.90
N LYS A 18 -4.63 -12.66 6.78
CA LYS A 18 -4.04 -11.44 7.36
C LYS A 18 -2.61 -11.28 6.86
N GLY A 19 -2.13 -10.06 6.80
CA GLY A 19 -0.75 -9.69 6.53
C GLY A 19 -0.10 -9.06 7.74
N ILE A 20 1.20 -9.22 7.87
CA ILE A 20 2.07 -8.48 8.77
C ILE A 20 2.69 -7.33 7.99
N TYR A 21 2.66 -6.15 8.56
CA TYR A 21 3.12 -4.91 7.96
C TYR A 21 4.11 -4.23 8.90
N SER A 22 5.10 -3.54 8.33
CA SER A 22 6.07 -2.75 9.06
C SER A 22 6.09 -1.32 8.57
N SER A 23 6.26 -0.36 9.49
CA SER A 23 6.55 1.04 9.15
C SER A 23 7.90 1.21 8.45
N HIS A 24 8.83 0.28 8.67
CA HIS A 24 10.15 0.20 8.04
C HIS A 24 10.19 -0.85 6.92
N GLY A 25 9.07 -1.04 6.20
CA GLY A 25 9.00 -1.97 5.08
C GLY A 25 9.93 -1.59 3.91
N PRO A 26 9.99 -2.42 2.85
CA PRO A 26 11.00 -2.32 1.79
C PRO A 26 11.14 -0.93 1.13
N ILE A 27 10.04 -0.19 0.97
CA ILE A 27 10.05 1.16 0.37
C ILE A 27 10.30 2.25 1.43
N SER A 28 10.23 1.91 2.71
CA SER A 28 10.44 2.86 3.82
C SER A 28 11.92 3.11 4.15
N ILE A 29 12.86 2.49 3.42
CA ILE A 29 14.31 2.70 3.59
C ILE A 29 14.65 4.19 3.53
N THR A 30 14.09 4.92 2.56
CA THR A 30 14.31 6.38 2.45
C THR A 30 13.75 7.16 3.64
N THR A 31 12.74 6.67 4.34
CA THR A 31 12.23 7.28 5.57
C THR A 31 13.21 7.05 6.71
N VAL A 32 13.71 5.83 6.85
CA VAL A 32 14.72 5.48 7.85
C VAL A 32 16.02 6.26 7.64
N GLU A 33 16.46 6.41 6.39
CA GLU A 33 17.64 7.22 6.04
C GLU A 33 17.44 8.69 6.42
N ARG A 34 16.31 9.31 6.05
CA ARG A 34 15.99 10.70 6.45
C ARG A 34 15.90 10.89 7.96
N GLU A 35 15.42 9.90 8.70
CA GLU A 35 15.36 9.95 10.16
C GLU A 35 16.76 9.86 10.78
N LYS A 36 17.63 9.01 10.22
CA LYS A 36 19.04 8.93 10.61
C LYS A 36 19.77 10.26 10.38
N GLU A 37 19.57 10.88 9.21
CA GLU A 37 20.13 12.20 8.87
C GLU A 37 19.68 13.29 9.85
N LYS A 38 18.45 13.20 10.36
CA LYS A 38 17.88 14.12 11.35
C LYS A 38 18.22 13.75 12.80
N GLY A 39 19.05 12.72 13.03
CA GLY A 39 19.39 12.24 14.36
C GLY A 39 18.24 11.60 15.15
N LYS A 40 17.14 11.24 14.46
CA LYS A 40 15.97 10.57 15.05
C LYS A 40 15.73 9.26 14.33
N ILE A 41 15.81 8.17 15.08
CA ILE A 41 15.39 6.84 14.57
C ILE A 41 14.05 6.54 15.22
N SER A 42 12.98 6.48 14.41
CA SER A 42 11.68 6.07 14.90
C SER A 42 11.69 4.57 15.22
N LYS A 43 10.94 4.18 16.25
CA LYS A 43 10.73 2.77 16.57
C LYS A 43 9.93 2.12 15.44
N GLU A 44 10.37 0.94 14.99
CA GLU A 44 9.60 0.16 14.03
C GLU A 44 8.23 -0.22 14.61
N LEU A 45 7.18 0.08 13.87
CA LEU A 45 5.81 -0.30 14.19
C LEU A 45 5.40 -1.49 13.33
N ILE A 46 5.00 -2.58 13.96
CA ILE A 46 4.51 -3.79 13.30
C ILE A 46 3.02 -3.95 13.61
N ALA A 47 2.23 -4.19 12.56
CA ALA A 47 0.80 -4.39 12.67
C ALA A 47 0.31 -5.57 11.83
N SER A 48 -0.78 -6.20 12.26
CA SER A 48 -1.46 -7.26 11.52
C SER A 48 -2.81 -6.78 11.02
N HIS A 49 -3.04 -6.85 9.71
CA HIS A 49 -4.29 -6.44 9.08
C HIS A 49 -4.84 -7.51 8.15
N LYS A 50 -6.16 -7.55 7.99
CA LYS A 50 -6.81 -8.36 6.94
C LYS A 50 -6.32 -7.89 5.56
N ILE A 51 -6.06 -8.85 4.65
CA ILE A 51 -5.71 -8.55 3.26
C ILE A 51 -6.88 -7.89 2.53
N ILE A 52 -8.11 -8.29 2.83
CA ILE A 52 -9.31 -7.63 2.33
C ILE A 52 -9.92 -6.81 3.47
N LYS A 53 -10.06 -5.52 3.25
CA LYS A 53 -10.77 -4.59 4.14
C LYS A 53 -12.06 -4.11 3.49
N THR A 54 -13.04 -3.79 4.32
CA THR A 54 -14.26 -3.08 3.88
C THR A 54 -14.14 -1.64 4.36
N ILE A 55 -14.23 -0.70 3.45
CA ILE A 55 -14.14 0.74 3.70
C ILE A 55 -15.32 1.38 2.97
N ASN A 56 -16.18 2.10 3.69
CA ASN A 56 -17.39 2.71 3.14
C ASN A 56 -18.21 1.72 2.28
N ASN A 57 -18.49 0.54 2.84
CA ASN A 57 -19.21 -0.57 2.21
C ASN A 57 -18.56 -1.15 0.93
N LYS A 58 -17.35 -0.73 0.58
CA LYS A 58 -16.59 -1.26 -0.57
C LYS A 58 -15.42 -2.11 -0.09
N LYS A 59 -15.24 -3.27 -0.70
CA LYS A 59 -14.09 -4.14 -0.42
C LYS A 59 -12.85 -3.67 -1.19
N THR A 60 -11.72 -3.61 -0.48
CA THR A 60 -10.43 -3.23 -1.03
C THR A 60 -9.36 -4.24 -0.69
N ILE A 61 -8.32 -4.32 -1.51
CA ILE A 61 -7.11 -5.11 -1.24
C ILE A 61 -6.16 -4.23 -0.43
N TYR A 62 -5.92 -4.60 0.83
CA TYR A 62 -4.99 -3.92 1.71
C TYR A 62 -3.67 -4.68 1.75
N CYS A 63 -2.84 -4.49 0.73
CA CYS A 63 -1.55 -5.18 0.58
C CYS A 63 -0.54 -4.28 -0.13
N SER A 64 -0.01 -3.29 0.62
CA SER A 64 0.97 -2.34 0.09
C SER A 64 2.33 -3.00 -0.13
N PRO A 65 2.93 -2.91 -1.32
CA PRO A 65 4.30 -3.39 -1.58
C PRO A 65 5.34 -2.76 -0.65
N GLY A 66 5.12 -1.52 -0.21
CA GLY A 66 6.04 -0.76 0.62
C GLY A 66 6.04 -1.14 2.11
N HIS A 67 5.01 -1.80 2.59
CA HIS A 67 4.84 -2.09 4.02
C HIS A 67 4.57 -3.55 4.33
N PHE A 68 4.10 -4.33 3.33
CA PHE A 68 3.76 -5.74 3.52
C PHE A 68 5.01 -6.60 3.66
N ILE A 69 5.14 -7.30 4.79
CA ILE A 69 6.26 -8.19 5.07
C ILE A 69 5.92 -9.64 4.69
N LYS A 70 4.86 -10.19 5.27
CA LYS A 70 4.46 -11.58 5.07
C LYS A 70 2.99 -11.81 5.39
N PHE A 71 2.45 -12.92 4.93
CA PHE A 71 1.14 -13.39 5.41
C PHE A 71 1.25 -13.94 6.83
N ASN A 72 0.31 -13.55 7.68
CA ASN A 72 0.16 -14.10 9.03
C ASN A 72 -0.61 -15.44 8.94
N THR A 73 0.07 -16.50 8.57
CA THR A 73 -0.52 -17.83 8.40
C THR A 73 0.58 -18.89 8.37
N ASN A 74 0.24 -20.10 8.82
CA ASN A 74 1.10 -21.29 8.76
C ASN A 74 1.18 -21.90 7.35
N MET A 75 0.49 -21.33 6.36
CA MET A 75 0.62 -21.78 4.97
C MET A 75 2.07 -21.67 4.50
N THR A 76 2.69 -22.79 4.17
CA THR A 76 4.08 -22.83 3.70
C THR A 76 4.20 -22.69 2.17
N LYS A 77 3.27 -23.30 1.43
CA LYS A 77 3.31 -23.34 -0.03
C LYS A 77 2.71 -22.09 -0.69
N HIS A 78 3.36 -21.60 -1.73
CA HIS A 78 2.87 -20.53 -2.64
C HIS A 78 2.71 -19.11 -2.05
N LYS A 79 3.29 -18.81 -0.87
CA LYS A 79 3.22 -17.45 -0.28
C LYS A 79 3.79 -16.38 -1.21
N ASN A 80 4.97 -16.62 -1.76
CA ASN A 80 5.62 -15.67 -2.66
C ASN A 80 4.85 -15.50 -3.98
N LYS A 81 4.31 -16.59 -4.54
CA LYS A 81 3.47 -16.52 -5.74
C LYS A 81 2.22 -15.68 -5.51
N LEU A 82 1.56 -15.86 -4.35
CA LEU A 82 0.38 -15.08 -3.97
C LEU A 82 0.73 -13.61 -3.71
N LYS A 83 1.84 -13.33 -3.03
CA LYS A 83 2.35 -11.97 -2.82
C LYS A 83 2.59 -11.26 -4.15
N ASN A 84 3.36 -11.88 -5.04
CA ASN A 84 3.69 -11.31 -6.34
C ASN A 84 2.43 -11.09 -7.21
N PHE A 85 1.49 -12.04 -7.16
CA PHE A 85 0.19 -11.88 -7.81
C PHE A 85 -0.56 -10.66 -7.29
N LEU A 86 -0.66 -10.47 -5.96
CA LEU A 86 -1.36 -9.33 -5.38
C LEU A 86 -0.71 -8.01 -5.78
N PHE A 87 0.61 -7.93 -5.71
CA PHE A 87 1.34 -6.72 -6.09
C PHE A 87 1.11 -6.37 -7.56
N SER A 88 1.31 -7.33 -8.46
CA SER A 88 1.09 -7.11 -9.90
C SER A 88 -0.38 -6.86 -10.25
N HIS A 89 -1.32 -7.50 -9.54
CA HIS A 89 -2.75 -7.32 -9.80
C HIS A 89 -3.22 -5.91 -9.43
N GLN A 90 -2.84 -5.40 -8.25
CA GLN A 90 -3.24 -4.07 -7.78
C GLN A 90 -2.69 -2.93 -8.64
N THR A 91 -1.51 -3.14 -9.22
CA THR A 91 -0.79 -2.12 -9.99
C THR A 91 -1.02 -2.23 -11.51
N LYS A 92 -2.06 -2.95 -11.96
CA LYS A 92 -2.41 -2.96 -13.39
C LYS A 92 -2.85 -1.56 -13.85
N LYS A 93 -2.41 -1.15 -15.02
CA LYS A 93 -2.74 0.17 -15.62
C LYS A 93 -4.24 0.50 -15.57
N LYS A 94 -5.11 -0.48 -15.82
CA LYS A 94 -6.57 -0.29 -15.78
C LYS A 94 -7.14 0.06 -14.40
N PHE A 95 -6.37 -0.02 -13.33
CA PHE A 95 -6.74 0.38 -11.97
C PHE A 95 -6.02 1.63 -11.51
N GLN A 96 -5.16 2.22 -12.34
CA GLN A 96 -4.40 3.41 -12.01
C GLN A 96 -5.10 4.66 -12.54
N TYR A 97 -4.93 5.73 -11.80
CA TYR A 97 -5.25 7.08 -12.20
C TYR A 97 -3.98 7.92 -12.03
N ALA A 98 -3.52 8.58 -13.08
CA ALA A 98 -2.42 9.52 -13.01
C ALA A 98 -2.98 10.92 -12.79
N LEU A 99 -2.64 11.54 -11.66
CA LEU A 99 -2.97 12.93 -11.37
C LEU A 99 -1.80 13.80 -11.88
N GLU A 100 -2.07 14.63 -12.85
CA GLU A 100 -1.17 15.71 -13.25
C GLU A 100 -1.42 16.91 -12.35
N TRP A 101 -0.37 17.32 -11.62
CA TRP A 101 -0.49 18.40 -10.65
C TRP A 101 -0.39 19.76 -11.34
N GLU A 102 -1.33 20.62 -11.03
CA GLU A 102 -1.33 22.03 -11.39
C GLU A 102 -1.16 22.90 -10.13
N LYS A 103 -0.84 24.18 -10.34
CA LYS A 103 -0.75 25.14 -9.25
C LYS A 103 -2.12 25.27 -8.56
N ASP A 104 -2.09 25.38 -7.24
CA ASP A 104 -3.24 25.58 -6.37
C ASP A 104 -4.27 24.41 -6.37
N GLN A 105 -3.88 23.22 -6.84
CA GLN A 105 -4.71 22.03 -6.75
C GLN A 105 -4.69 21.41 -5.36
N LEU A 106 -5.84 20.89 -4.94
CA LEU A 106 -6.03 20.05 -3.76
C LEU A 106 -6.44 18.64 -4.18
N ALA A 107 -5.72 17.62 -3.69
CA ALA A 107 -6.10 16.22 -3.86
C ALA A 107 -6.33 15.56 -2.49
N ILE A 108 -7.47 14.87 -2.36
CA ILE A 108 -7.84 14.13 -1.15
C ILE A 108 -8.01 12.66 -1.53
N TRP A 109 -7.39 11.77 -0.77
CA TRP A 109 -7.55 10.32 -0.95
C TRP A 109 -7.53 9.57 0.37
N ASP A 110 -8.19 8.40 0.39
CA ASP A 110 -8.18 7.50 1.55
C ASP A 110 -7.01 6.52 1.45
N ASN A 111 -5.99 6.71 2.28
CA ASN A 111 -4.80 5.86 2.37
C ASN A 111 -5.13 4.38 2.70
N ARG A 112 -6.31 4.11 3.28
CA ARG A 112 -6.75 2.75 3.60
C ARG A 112 -7.25 1.99 2.37
N ALA A 113 -7.68 2.73 1.33
CA ALA A 113 -8.31 2.18 0.13
C ALA A 113 -7.42 2.27 -1.11
N MET A 114 -6.46 3.19 -1.14
CA MET A 114 -5.66 3.50 -2.33
C MET A 114 -4.17 3.32 -2.09
N LEU A 115 -3.51 2.69 -3.05
CA LEU A 115 -2.06 2.78 -3.19
C LEU A 115 -1.74 4.05 -3.97
N HIS A 116 -0.72 4.77 -3.54
CA HIS A 116 -0.25 5.96 -4.24
C HIS A 116 1.27 5.97 -4.36
N GLN A 117 1.77 6.54 -5.44
CA GLN A 117 3.19 6.68 -5.71
C GLN A 117 3.43 8.00 -6.44
N ALA A 118 4.47 8.73 -6.03
CA ALA A 118 4.95 9.87 -6.81
C ALA A 118 5.70 9.38 -8.05
N THR A 119 5.43 9.99 -9.19
CA THR A 119 6.23 9.79 -10.41
C THR A 119 7.45 10.70 -10.41
N PRO A 120 8.54 10.33 -11.10
CA PRO A 120 9.66 11.22 -11.32
C PRO A 120 9.20 12.53 -11.98
N PHE A 121 9.79 13.65 -11.59
CA PHE A 121 9.50 14.96 -12.18
C PHE A 121 10.81 15.73 -12.36
N LYS A 122 10.81 16.71 -13.26
CA LYS A 122 11.92 17.65 -13.47
C LYS A 122 11.54 19.01 -12.89
N GLY A 123 12.51 19.73 -12.33
CA GLY A 123 12.32 21.05 -11.74
C GLY A 123 11.99 21.03 -10.25
N ASN A 124 11.56 22.17 -9.71
CA ASN A 124 11.21 22.36 -8.31
C ASN A 124 9.70 22.18 -8.11
N ARG A 125 9.33 21.41 -7.08
CA ARG A 125 7.94 21.20 -6.69
C ARG A 125 7.82 21.25 -5.18
N ILE A 126 6.88 22.05 -4.69
CA ILE A 126 6.52 22.09 -3.27
C ILE A 126 5.12 21.49 -3.15
N LEU A 127 4.98 20.45 -2.31
CA LEU A 127 3.70 19.84 -1.98
C LEU A 127 3.53 19.87 -0.47
N HIS A 128 2.43 20.46 -0.01
CA HIS A 128 2.00 20.39 1.38
C HIS A 128 1.14 19.15 1.58
N ARG A 129 1.42 18.36 2.60
CA ARG A 129 0.68 17.14 2.92
C ARG A 129 0.19 17.17 4.35
N ILE A 130 -1.11 16.92 4.53
CA ILE A 130 -1.74 16.72 5.83
C ILE A 130 -2.32 15.30 5.86
N THR A 131 -2.09 14.58 6.96
CA THR A 131 -2.72 13.28 7.21
C THR A 131 -3.76 13.48 8.31
N ILE A 132 -5.01 13.17 8.01
CA ILE A 132 -6.12 13.17 8.97
C ILE A 132 -6.26 11.73 9.49
N LEU A 133 -6.27 11.58 10.81
CA LEU A 133 -6.39 10.29 11.53
C LEU A 133 -7.84 9.99 11.84
#